data_9845b332891f887ffe3091bf87740836
#
_entry.id   9845b332891f887ffe3091bf87740836
#
_cell.length_a   1.000
_cell.length_b   1.000
_cell.length_c   1.000
_cell.angle_alpha   90.00
_cell.angle_beta   90.00
_cell.angle_gamma   90.00
#
_symmetry.space_group_name_H-M   'P 1'
#
loop_
_entity.id
_entity.type
_entity.pdbx_description
1 polymer ?
#
loop_
_entity_poly.entity_id
_entity_poly.type
_entity_poly.pdbx_seq_one_letter_code
_entity_poly.pdbx_strand_id
1 'polypeptide(L)'
;NPFQSYFNRYPDPMQVDLKSKIASWKNVRSEQLYLSNGSDEFISQIIIAFCEPGEDHIMIVPPTFGMYKVSALTYGVEVKEIPLILNFQLNTKAILQAANEKSKILFIPTPNNPTANSFDAEAIEIIIKNFSGLVVLDEAYIEFTDNPSFIEMLEKYSNLIVCQTFSKAQGMAGARLGMAFAHPELINYINRIKAPY
;
A
#
# COMPACT_ATOMS: atom_id res chain seq x y z
N ASN A 1 -31.90 10.69 11.49
CA ASN A 1 -30.51 10.46 11.13
C ASN A 1 -30.15 11.35 9.93
N PRO A 2 -29.29 12.37 10.05
CA PRO A 2 -28.99 13.31 8.98
C PRO A 2 -28.36 12.64 7.73
N PHE A 3 -27.89 11.40 7.87
CA PHE A 3 -27.28 10.65 6.74
C PHE A 3 -28.30 9.83 5.94
N GLN A 4 -29.54 9.67 6.39
CA GLN A 4 -30.57 8.89 5.67
C GLN A 4 -31.10 9.57 4.40
N SER A 5 -30.91 10.86 4.26
CA SER A 5 -31.46 11.63 3.13
C SER A 5 -30.70 11.50 1.80
N TYR A 6 -29.58 10.78 1.78
CA TYR A 6 -28.69 10.74 0.60
C TYR A 6 -28.44 9.35 0.02
N PHE A 7 -29.05 8.29 0.57
CA PHE A 7 -28.85 6.91 0.06
C PHE A 7 -29.32 6.66 -1.38
N ASN A 8 -30.07 7.56 -1.95
CA ASN A 8 -30.52 7.53 -3.33
C ASN A 8 -29.53 8.21 -4.31
N ARG A 9 -28.37 8.65 -3.84
CA ARG A 9 -27.35 9.29 -4.66
C ARG A 9 -26.01 8.60 -4.47
N TYR A 10 -25.24 8.52 -5.54
CA TYR A 10 -23.83 8.13 -5.42
C TYR A 10 -23.05 9.13 -4.56
N PRO A 11 -22.05 8.67 -3.79
CA PRO A 11 -21.16 9.56 -3.06
C PRO A 11 -20.31 10.40 -4.04
N ASP A 12 -19.65 11.43 -3.50
CA ASP A 12 -18.66 12.19 -4.26
C ASP A 12 -17.51 11.26 -4.70
N PRO A 13 -17.30 11.05 -6.02
CA PRO A 13 -16.28 10.14 -6.51
C PRO A 13 -14.86 10.57 -6.14
N MET A 14 -14.65 11.88 -5.88
CA MET A 14 -13.36 12.40 -5.42
C MET A 14 -13.20 12.36 -3.90
N GLN A 15 -14.29 12.12 -3.15
CA GLN A 15 -14.33 12.01 -1.68
C GLN A 15 -13.68 13.22 -0.97
N VAL A 16 -13.89 14.42 -1.49
CA VAL A 16 -13.19 15.65 -1.12
C VAL A 16 -13.24 15.91 0.39
N ASP A 17 -14.43 15.86 0.99
CA ASP A 17 -14.60 16.13 2.42
C ASP A 17 -13.85 15.12 3.31
N LEU A 18 -13.93 13.84 2.98
CA LEU A 18 -13.27 12.79 3.73
C LEU A 18 -11.74 12.84 3.56
N LYS A 19 -11.27 13.05 2.32
CA LYS A 19 -9.85 13.23 2.02
C LYS A 19 -9.26 14.42 2.76
N SER A 20 -9.95 15.56 2.78
CA SER A 20 -9.49 16.75 3.50
C SER A 20 -9.27 16.50 4.99
N LYS A 21 -10.23 15.81 5.65
CA LYS A 21 -10.14 15.47 7.07
C LYS A 21 -8.99 14.51 7.36
N ILE A 22 -8.83 13.45 6.56
CA ILE A 22 -7.76 12.47 6.73
C ILE A 22 -6.40 13.09 6.42
N ALA A 23 -6.29 13.88 5.38
CA ALA A 23 -5.06 14.58 4.99
C ALA A 23 -4.59 15.52 6.13
N SER A 24 -5.52 16.28 6.72
CA SER A 24 -5.23 17.12 7.89
C SER A 24 -4.77 16.28 9.09
N TRP A 25 -5.43 15.15 9.37
CA TRP A 25 -5.06 14.26 10.48
C TRP A 25 -3.68 13.63 10.29
N LYS A 26 -3.34 13.22 9.07
CA LYS A 26 -2.06 12.57 8.73
C LYS A 26 -0.96 13.54 8.33
N ASN A 27 -1.26 14.85 8.35
CA ASN A 27 -0.33 15.92 7.97
C ASN A 27 0.26 15.74 6.56
N VAL A 28 -0.61 15.41 5.59
CA VAL A 28 -0.27 15.29 4.17
C VAL A 28 -1.18 16.18 3.32
N ARG A 29 -0.84 16.38 2.05
CA ARG A 29 -1.73 17.06 1.10
C ARG A 29 -2.80 16.10 0.60
N SER A 30 -4.01 16.60 0.32
CA SER A 30 -5.12 15.76 -0.19
C SER A 30 -4.79 15.05 -1.50
N GLU A 31 -3.95 15.64 -2.33
CA GLU A 31 -3.47 15.07 -3.59
C GLU A 31 -2.54 13.86 -3.40
N GLN A 32 -1.98 13.70 -2.21
CA GLN A 32 -1.14 12.55 -1.84
C GLN A 32 -1.95 11.39 -1.28
N LEU A 33 -3.27 11.54 -1.13
CA LEU A 33 -4.14 10.56 -0.48
C LEU A 33 -5.08 9.89 -1.48
N TYR A 34 -5.09 8.57 -1.43
CA TYR A 34 -6.06 7.70 -2.08
C TYR A 34 -6.91 7.00 -1.01
N LEU A 35 -8.23 6.91 -1.23
CA LEU A 35 -9.15 6.17 -0.36
C LEU A 35 -9.76 5.01 -1.11
N SER A 36 -9.82 3.85 -0.45
CA SER A 36 -10.32 2.59 -1.02
C SER A 36 -11.29 1.88 -0.08
N ASN A 37 -12.00 0.90 -0.61
CA ASN A 37 -12.92 0.05 0.14
C ASN A 37 -12.16 -1.04 0.94
N GLY A 38 -11.39 -0.60 1.94
CA GLY A 38 -10.37 -1.36 2.63
C GLY A 38 -9.04 -1.41 1.86
N SER A 39 -7.95 -1.79 2.54
CA SER A 39 -6.62 -1.90 1.92
C SER A 39 -6.55 -2.98 0.83
N ASP A 40 -7.38 -4.02 0.90
CA ASP A 40 -7.40 -5.10 -0.09
C ASP A 40 -7.80 -4.61 -1.49
N GLU A 41 -8.75 -3.64 -1.58
CA GLU A 41 -9.09 -3.02 -2.85
C GLU A 41 -7.90 -2.24 -3.41
N PHE A 42 -7.20 -1.48 -2.58
CA PHE A 42 -6.00 -0.77 -3.00
C PHE A 42 -4.91 -1.72 -3.55
N ILE A 43 -4.66 -2.86 -2.86
CA ILE A 43 -3.70 -3.88 -3.32
C ILE A 43 -4.06 -4.36 -4.72
N SER A 44 -5.32 -4.65 -4.97
CA SER A 44 -5.79 -5.08 -6.28
C SER A 44 -5.63 -3.98 -7.34
N GLN A 45 -6.03 -2.77 -7.01
CA GLN A 45 -5.99 -1.64 -7.94
C GLN A 45 -4.58 -1.23 -8.34
N ILE A 46 -3.60 -1.27 -7.40
CA ILE A 46 -2.22 -0.93 -7.74
C ILE A 46 -1.59 -1.98 -8.67
N ILE A 47 -1.94 -3.24 -8.50
CA ILE A 47 -1.49 -4.32 -9.40
C ILE A 47 -2.06 -4.09 -10.80
N ILE A 48 -3.36 -3.82 -10.92
CA ILE A 48 -4.03 -3.54 -12.21
C ILE A 48 -3.43 -2.29 -12.89
N ALA A 49 -3.08 -1.26 -12.11
CA ALA A 49 -2.59 0.01 -12.65
C ALA A 49 -1.17 -0.06 -13.19
N PHE A 50 -0.31 -0.91 -12.62
CA PHE A 50 1.14 -0.87 -12.87
C PHE A 50 1.77 -2.16 -13.36
N CYS A 51 1.02 -3.26 -13.46
CA CYS A 51 1.52 -4.54 -13.96
C CYS A 51 0.80 -4.98 -15.23
N GLU A 52 1.55 -5.35 -16.26
CA GLU A 52 1.02 -6.01 -17.44
C GLU A 52 0.91 -7.52 -17.19
N PRO A 53 -0.32 -8.12 -17.28
CA PRO A 53 -0.51 -9.56 -17.08
C PRO A 53 0.34 -10.41 -18.02
N GLY A 54 0.97 -11.46 -17.49
CA GLY A 54 1.82 -12.38 -18.26
C GLY A 54 3.20 -11.83 -18.61
N GLU A 55 3.47 -10.55 -18.36
CA GLU A 55 4.77 -9.92 -18.65
C GLU A 55 5.50 -9.48 -17.39
N ASP A 56 4.78 -8.81 -16.48
CA ASP A 56 5.33 -8.23 -15.27
C ASP A 56 5.12 -9.12 -14.04
N HIS A 57 5.85 -8.81 -12.98
CA HIS A 57 5.66 -9.48 -11.70
C HIS A 57 5.70 -8.52 -10.53
N ILE A 58 5.03 -8.92 -9.45
CA ILE A 58 5.22 -8.33 -8.14
C ILE A 58 6.27 -9.12 -7.35
N MET A 59 6.84 -8.48 -6.33
CA MET A 59 7.72 -9.13 -5.36
C MET A 59 7.09 -9.09 -3.97
N ILE A 60 7.25 -10.17 -3.21
CA ILE A 60 6.79 -10.29 -1.82
C ILE A 60 7.85 -10.96 -0.94
N VAL A 61 7.73 -10.80 0.38
CA VAL A 61 8.72 -11.23 1.37
C VAL A 61 8.14 -12.25 2.36
N PRO A 62 7.88 -13.51 1.95
CA PRO A 62 7.27 -14.50 2.84
C PRO A 62 8.17 -14.90 4.02
N PRO A 63 7.55 -15.31 5.18
CA PRO A 63 6.11 -15.33 5.45
C PRO A 63 5.53 -13.92 5.57
N THR A 64 4.46 -13.65 4.80
CA THR A 64 3.82 -12.33 4.70
C THR A 64 2.33 -12.45 4.43
N PHE A 65 1.61 -11.32 4.38
CA PHE A 65 0.18 -11.29 4.12
C PHE A 65 -0.17 -11.89 2.74
N GLY A 66 -1.00 -12.94 2.74
CA GLY A 66 -1.27 -13.76 1.56
C GLY A 66 -2.02 -13.05 0.43
N MET A 67 -2.75 -11.96 0.71
CA MET A 67 -3.57 -11.27 -0.30
C MET A 67 -2.77 -10.60 -1.39
N TYR A 68 -1.52 -10.25 -1.18
CA TYR A 68 -0.65 -9.76 -2.27
C TYR A 68 -0.54 -10.80 -3.39
N LYS A 69 -0.23 -12.04 -3.00
CA LYS A 69 -0.12 -13.17 -3.94
C LYS A 69 -1.46 -13.52 -4.57
N VAL A 70 -2.52 -13.60 -3.77
CA VAL A 70 -3.88 -13.89 -4.27
C VAL A 70 -4.31 -12.86 -5.30
N SER A 71 -4.16 -11.57 -5.00
CA SER A 71 -4.52 -10.49 -5.92
C SER A 71 -3.72 -10.55 -7.22
N ALA A 72 -2.39 -10.70 -7.13
CA ALA A 72 -1.54 -10.78 -8.33
C ALA A 72 -1.94 -11.95 -9.25
N LEU A 73 -2.08 -13.15 -8.69
CA LEU A 73 -2.46 -14.33 -9.47
C LEU A 73 -3.86 -14.20 -10.07
N THR A 74 -4.81 -13.54 -9.38
CA THR A 74 -6.16 -13.29 -9.89
C THR A 74 -6.13 -12.43 -11.16
N TYR A 75 -5.19 -11.51 -11.27
CA TYR A 75 -5.02 -10.65 -12.45
C TYR A 75 -3.96 -11.16 -13.45
N GLY A 76 -3.47 -12.41 -13.29
CA GLY A 76 -2.50 -13.00 -14.20
C GLY A 76 -1.10 -12.41 -14.08
N VAL A 77 -0.78 -11.77 -12.96
CA VAL A 77 0.53 -11.19 -12.68
C VAL A 77 1.37 -12.18 -11.88
N GLU A 78 2.60 -12.44 -12.33
CA GLU A 78 3.53 -13.35 -11.69
C GLU A 78 3.97 -12.82 -10.30
N VAL A 79 4.31 -13.75 -9.39
CA VAL A 79 4.76 -13.40 -8.04
C VAL A 79 6.15 -13.96 -7.77
N LYS A 80 7.09 -13.10 -7.49
CA LYS A 80 8.44 -13.46 -7.08
C LYS A 80 8.59 -13.37 -5.58
N GLU A 81 8.87 -14.49 -4.96
CA GLU A 81 8.99 -14.62 -3.50
C GLU A 81 10.46 -14.54 -3.08
N ILE A 82 10.80 -13.60 -2.19
CA ILE A 82 12.11 -13.48 -1.56
C ILE A 82 11.94 -13.68 -0.06
N PRO A 83 12.19 -14.87 0.46
CA PRO A 83 11.94 -15.19 1.88
C PRO A 83 12.70 -14.27 2.83
N LEU A 84 12.06 -13.98 3.97
CA LEU A 84 12.71 -13.31 5.09
C LEU A 84 13.89 -14.16 5.60
N ILE A 85 14.90 -13.51 6.15
CA ILE A 85 16.06 -14.16 6.76
C ILE A 85 15.86 -14.35 8.26
N LEU A 86 16.94 -14.68 8.97
CA LEU A 86 16.95 -14.88 10.42
C LEU A 86 16.26 -13.70 11.15
N ASN A 87 15.52 -14.01 12.22
CA ASN A 87 14.71 -13.04 12.97
C ASN A 87 13.65 -12.34 12.12
N PHE A 88 13.20 -12.98 11.05
CA PHE A 88 12.20 -12.43 10.13
C PHE A 88 12.57 -11.06 9.58
N GLN A 89 13.83 -10.79 9.30
CA GLN A 89 14.26 -9.52 8.68
C GLN A 89 14.35 -9.63 7.15
N LEU A 90 14.38 -8.47 6.47
CA LEU A 90 14.45 -8.38 5.01
C LEU A 90 15.82 -8.85 4.50
N ASN A 91 15.81 -9.68 3.47
CA ASN A 91 17.03 -9.99 2.70
C ASN A 91 17.25 -8.91 1.62
N THR A 92 17.67 -7.72 2.04
CA THR A 92 17.85 -6.56 1.16
C THR A 92 18.70 -6.89 -0.08
N LYS A 93 19.79 -7.62 0.11
CA LYS A 93 20.67 -8.02 -0.99
C LYS A 93 19.94 -8.92 -1.99
N ALA A 94 19.24 -9.94 -1.52
CA ALA A 94 18.51 -10.87 -2.40
C ALA A 94 17.35 -10.17 -3.12
N ILE A 95 16.63 -9.26 -2.44
CA ILE A 95 15.56 -8.45 -3.03
C ILE A 95 16.11 -7.65 -4.21
N LEU A 96 17.18 -6.89 -4.01
CA LEU A 96 17.75 -6.03 -5.04
C LEU A 96 18.41 -6.82 -6.18
N GLN A 97 19.03 -7.96 -5.89
CA GLN A 97 19.59 -8.85 -6.92
C GLN A 97 18.51 -9.57 -7.75
N ALA A 98 17.38 -9.86 -7.16
CA ALA A 98 16.26 -10.49 -7.85
C ALA A 98 15.43 -9.50 -8.68
N ALA A 99 15.48 -8.21 -8.34
CA ALA A 99 14.74 -7.17 -9.05
C ALA A 99 15.28 -6.97 -10.49
N ASN A 100 14.35 -6.70 -11.41
CA ASN A 100 14.65 -6.36 -12.80
C ASN A 100 13.57 -5.40 -13.35
N GLU A 101 13.61 -5.06 -14.62
CA GLU A 101 12.67 -4.13 -15.28
C GLU A 101 11.20 -4.58 -15.24
N LYS A 102 10.95 -5.89 -15.08
CA LYS A 102 9.62 -6.50 -14.93
C LYS A 102 9.12 -6.50 -13.48
N SER A 103 9.97 -6.16 -12.52
CA SER A 103 9.62 -6.07 -11.10
C SER A 103 8.92 -4.74 -10.82
N LYS A 104 7.59 -4.69 -10.99
CA LYS A 104 6.84 -3.43 -10.92
C LYS A 104 6.50 -2.99 -9.51
N ILE A 105 6.21 -3.94 -8.63
CA ILE A 105 5.77 -3.63 -7.27
C ILE A 105 6.46 -4.58 -6.28
N LEU A 106 6.99 -4.03 -5.19
CA LEU A 106 7.44 -4.79 -4.03
C LEU A 106 6.56 -4.46 -2.84
N PHE A 107 5.88 -5.45 -2.27
CA PHE A 107 5.09 -5.31 -1.04
C PHE A 107 5.90 -5.67 0.19
N ILE A 108 5.94 -4.76 1.16
CA ILE A 108 6.61 -4.93 2.46
C ILE A 108 5.64 -4.49 3.56
N PRO A 109 4.96 -5.41 4.27
CA PRO A 109 4.17 -5.03 5.43
C PRO A 109 5.06 -4.74 6.64
N THR A 110 4.85 -3.61 7.30
CA THR A 110 5.63 -3.25 8.50
C THR A 110 4.78 -2.46 9.50
N PRO A 111 4.38 -3.07 10.64
CA PRO A 111 4.71 -4.43 11.11
C PRO A 111 4.20 -5.54 10.20
N ASN A 112 4.99 -6.63 10.10
CA ASN A 112 4.65 -7.77 9.24
C ASN A 112 3.56 -8.65 9.86
N ASN A 113 2.68 -9.16 9.02
CA ASN A 113 1.72 -10.22 9.33
C ASN A 113 2.15 -11.51 8.58
N PRO A 114 2.43 -12.67 9.25
CA PRO A 114 2.01 -13.00 10.62
C PRO A 114 3.08 -12.84 11.71
N THR A 115 4.28 -12.38 11.39
CA THR A 115 5.44 -12.45 12.32
C THR A 115 5.44 -11.35 13.39
N ALA A 116 4.60 -10.33 13.23
CA ALA A 116 4.36 -9.20 14.14
C ALA A 116 5.59 -8.32 14.44
N ASN A 117 6.69 -8.51 13.73
CA ASN A 117 7.87 -7.66 13.85
C ASN A 117 7.83 -6.49 12.84
N SER A 118 8.47 -5.40 13.20
CA SER A 118 8.86 -4.36 12.24
C SER A 118 10.21 -4.70 11.61
N PHE A 119 10.40 -4.26 10.38
CA PHE A 119 11.70 -4.37 9.71
C PHE A 119 12.59 -3.19 10.05
N ASP A 120 13.89 -3.39 9.88
CA ASP A 120 14.88 -2.33 10.01
C ASP A 120 14.59 -1.20 9.00
N ALA A 121 14.41 0.01 9.52
CA ALA A 121 14.09 1.19 8.72
C ALA A 121 15.20 1.54 7.71
N GLU A 122 16.46 1.33 8.06
CA GLU A 122 17.60 1.56 7.16
C GLU A 122 17.56 0.55 5.98
N ALA A 123 17.25 -0.72 6.28
CA ALA A 123 17.07 -1.75 5.24
C ALA A 123 15.94 -1.40 4.27
N ILE A 124 14.79 -0.91 4.79
CA ILE A 124 13.67 -0.44 3.96
C ILE A 124 14.12 0.74 3.09
N GLU A 125 14.81 1.72 3.67
CA GLU A 125 15.26 2.90 2.92
C GLU A 125 16.26 2.55 1.81
N ILE A 126 17.18 1.60 2.06
CA ILE A 126 18.09 1.08 1.03
C ILE A 126 17.31 0.45 -0.13
N ILE A 127 16.24 -0.31 0.16
CA ILE A 127 15.38 -0.91 -0.86
C ILE A 127 14.67 0.19 -1.66
N ILE A 128 14.03 1.16 -1.02
CA ILE A 128 13.32 2.25 -1.71
C ILE A 128 14.24 3.00 -2.68
N LYS A 129 15.47 3.28 -2.26
CA LYS A 129 16.47 3.98 -3.09
C LYS A 129 16.92 3.21 -4.32
N ASN A 130 16.98 1.88 -4.25
CA ASN A 130 17.63 1.05 -5.25
C ASN A 130 16.65 0.14 -6.02
N PHE A 131 15.40 0.10 -5.66
CA PHE A 131 14.36 -0.63 -6.38
C PHE A 131 13.75 0.27 -7.46
N SER A 132 13.78 -0.18 -8.72
CA SER A 132 13.32 0.61 -9.87
C SER A 132 11.81 0.71 -10.00
N GLY A 133 11.06 -0.22 -9.39
CA GLY A 133 9.60 -0.22 -9.35
C GLY A 133 9.04 0.50 -8.12
N LEU A 134 7.76 0.30 -7.85
CA LEU A 134 7.07 0.86 -6.69
C LEU A 134 7.34 0.01 -5.44
N VAL A 135 7.66 0.66 -4.33
CA VAL A 135 7.74 0.03 -3.01
C VAL A 135 6.49 0.39 -2.22
N VAL A 136 5.69 -0.62 -1.91
CA VAL A 136 4.46 -0.48 -1.12
C VAL A 136 4.73 -0.94 0.31
N LEU A 137 4.76 -0.01 1.24
CA LEU A 137 4.82 -0.30 2.67
C LEU A 137 3.40 -0.43 3.21
N ASP A 138 3.04 -1.64 3.61
CA ASP A 138 1.73 -1.89 4.23
C ASP A 138 1.83 -1.71 5.74
N GLU A 139 1.38 -0.56 6.19
CA GLU A 139 1.34 -0.13 7.58
C GLU A 139 -0.02 -0.40 8.24
N ALA A 140 -0.70 -1.49 7.89
CA ALA A 140 -1.99 -1.85 8.50
C ALA A 140 -1.93 -1.99 10.03
N TYR A 141 -0.75 -2.16 10.60
CA TYR A 141 -0.53 -2.36 12.04
C TYR A 141 0.40 -1.30 12.66
N ILE A 142 0.64 -0.17 12.00
CA ILE A 142 1.60 0.84 12.46
C ILE A 142 1.27 1.40 13.85
N GLU A 143 0.00 1.55 14.17
CA GLU A 143 -0.44 2.06 15.47
C GLU A 143 -0.17 1.11 16.66
N PHE A 144 0.29 -0.11 16.40
CA PHE A 144 0.71 -1.07 17.44
C PHE A 144 2.22 -1.04 17.70
N THR A 145 2.94 -0.08 17.15
CA THR A 145 4.39 0.10 17.34
C THR A 145 4.72 1.55 17.73
N ASP A 146 5.90 1.75 18.30
CA ASP A 146 6.45 3.09 18.55
C ASP A 146 7.25 3.64 17.35
N ASN A 147 7.31 2.91 16.24
CA ASN A 147 8.02 3.35 15.05
C ASN A 147 7.25 4.46 14.33
N PRO A 148 7.94 5.47 13.80
CA PRO A 148 7.31 6.48 12.96
C PRO A 148 6.80 5.86 11.66
N SER A 149 5.71 6.42 11.11
CA SER A 149 5.21 6.05 9.81
C SER A 149 6.13 6.53 8.69
N PHE A 150 6.29 5.73 7.66
CA PHE A 150 7.02 6.11 6.45
C PHE A 150 6.31 7.18 5.58
N ILE A 151 5.12 7.62 5.96
CA ILE A 151 4.43 8.78 5.34
C ILE A 151 5.35 10.01 5.32
N GLU A 152 6.19 10.20 6.34
CA GLU A 152 7.15 11.31 6.41
C GLU A 152 8.20 11.29 5.28
N MET A 153 8.38 10.14 4.62
CA MET A 153 9.36 9.98 3.54
C MET A 153 8.79 10.20 2.12
N LEU A 154 7.50 10.47 1.98
CA LEU A 154 6.83 10.60 0.68
C LEU A 154 7.40 11.72 -0.20
N GLU A 155 7.83 12.83 0.41
CA GLU A 155 8.44 13.93 -0.34
C GLU A 155 9.86 13.60 -0.83
N LYS A 156 10.50 12.59 -0.22
CA LYS A 156 11.87 12.17 -0.55
C LYS A 156 11.91 11.11 -1.65
N TYR A 157 10.86 10.25 -1.73
CA TYR A 157 10.85 9.08 -2.60
C TYR A 157 9.56 9.00 -3.42
N SER A 158 9.65 9.30 -4.70
CA SER A 158 8.51 9.29 -5.63
C SER A 158 7.98 7.89 -5.94
N ASN A 159 8.75 6.84 -5.69
CA ASN A 159 8.36 5.44 -5.86
C ASN A 159 7.82 4.77 -4.58
N LEU A 160 7.72 5.54 -3.49
CA LEU A 160 7.16 5.05 -2.22
C LEU A 160 5.65 5.21 -2.19
N ILE A 161 4.97 4.16 -1.75
CA ILE A 161 3.55 4.18 -1.38
C ILE A 161 3.42 3.61 0.03
N VAL A 162 2.70 4.29 0.90
CA VAL A 162 2.36 3.80 2.24
C VAL A 162 0.89 3.53 2.30
N CYS A 163 0.47 2.31 2.66
CA CYS A 163 -0.95 2.01 2.83
C CYS A 163 -1.28 1.73 4.30
N GLN A 164 -2.45 2.22 4.73
CA GLN A 164 -2.98 2.06 6.08
C GLN A 164 -4.47 1.72 6.01
N THR A 165 -5.06 1.27 7.13
CA THR A 165 -6.46 0.85 7.16
C THR A 165 -7.12 1.24 8.48
N PHE A 166 -8.40 1.58 8.43
CA PHE A 166 -9.25 1.76 9.63
C PHE A 166 -9.71 0.42 10.24
N SER A 167 -9.41 -0.70 9.59
CA SER A 167 -9.92 -2.01 10.00
C SER A 167 -9.27 -2.57 11.27
N LYS A 168 -8.09 -2.07 11.68
CA LYS A 168 -7.28 -2.63 12.76
C LYS A 168 -7.37 -1.77 14.03
N ALA A 169 -6.39 -0.91 14.29
CA ALA A 169 -6.32 -0.13 15.52
C ALA A 169 -7.54 0.76 15.73
N GLN A 170 -8.13 1.32 14.69
CA GLN A 170 -9.33 2.14 14.77
C GLN A 170 -10.62 1.35 14.99
N GLY A 171 -10.57 0.01 14.96
CA GLY A 171 -11.72 -0.85 15.24
C GLY A 171 -12.89 -0.73 14.24
N MET A 172 -12.65 -0.21 13.05
CA MET A 172 -13.68 0.11 12.05
C MET A 172 -13.67 -0.84 10.85
N ALA A 173 -13.41 -2.14 11.06
CA ALA A 173 -13.36 -3.13 9.98
C ALA A 173 -14.62 -3.15 9.11
N GLY A 174 -15.80 -2.96 9.70
CA GLY A 174 -17.08 -2.90 9.00
C GLY A 174 -17.29 -1.64 8.15
N ALA A 175 -16.53 -0.57 8.38
CA ALA A 175 -16.60 0.66 7.57
C ALA A 175 -15.92 0.53 6.20
N ARG A 176 -15.11 -0.49 6.02
CA ARG A 176 -14.38 -0.76 4.77
C ARG A 176 -13.60 0.46 4.25
N LEU A 177 -12.80 1.09 5.10
CA LEU A 177 -12.00 2.25 4.73
C LEU A 177 -10.51 1.93 4.80
N GLY A 178 -9.85 1.98 3.64
CA GLY A 178 -8.41 1.93 3.45
C GLY A 178 -7.87 3.26 2.94
N MET A 179 -6.59 3.51 3.19
CA MET A 179 -5.88 4.70 2.80
C MET A 179 -4.56 4.32 2.14
N ALA A 180 -4.19 5.02 1.06
CA ALA A 180 -2.83 4.95 0.53
C ALA A 180 -2.29 6.37 0.33
N PHE A 181 -1.03 6.55 0.63
CA PHE A 181 -0.31 7.82 0.56
C PHE A 181 0.86 7.67 -0.40
N ALA A 182 0.99 8.56 -1.37
CA ALA A 182 2.04 8.51 -2.38
C ALA A 182 2.27 9.88 -3.04
N HIS A 183 3.23 9.93 -3.95
CA HIS A 183 3.39 11.09 -4.83
C HIS A 183 2.10 11.36 -5.62
N PRO A 184 1.68 12.63 -5.80
CA PRO A 184 0.41 12.99 -6.45
C PRO A 184 0.21 12.37 -7.84
N GLU A 185 1.27 12.20 -8.62
CA GLU A 185 1.17 11.55 -9.93
C GLU A 185 0.71 10.10 -9.83
N LEU A 186 1.24 9.32 -8.87
CA LEU A 186 0.82 7.94 -8.62
C LEU A 186 -0.66 7.89 -8.19
N ILE A 187 -1.05 8.78 -7.28
CA ILE A 187 -2.45 8.89 -6.85
C ILE A 187 -3.38 9.20 -8.02
N ASN A 188 -2.97 10.07 -8.94
CA ASN A 188 -3.74 10.39 -10.13
C ASN A 188 -3.92 9.18 -11.07
N TYR A 189 -2.87 8.35 -11.25
CA TYR A 189 -2.97 7.12 -12.03
C TYR A 189 -3.97 6.13 -11.41
N ILE A 190 -3.87 5.90 -10.11
CA ILE A 190 -4.76 4.95 -9.41
C ILE A 190 -6.22 5.45 -9.44
N ASN A 191 -6.44 6.77 -9.30
CA ASN A 191 -7.78 7.35 -9.36
C ASN A 191 -8.48 7.14 -10.72
N ARG A 192 -7.74 6.94 -11.83
CA ARG A 192 -8.34 6.71 -13.16
C ARG A 192 -9.04 5.35 -13.29
N ILE A 193 -8.64 4.38 -12.50
CA ILE A 193 -9.20 3.02 -12.51
C ILE A 193 -10.15 2.77 -11.32
N LYS A 194 -10.26 3.75 -10.42
CA LYS A 194 -11.13 3.64 -9.25
C LYS A 194 -12.59 3.63 -9.66
N ALA A 195 -13.37 2.74 -9.06
CA ALA A 195 -14.82 2.79 -9.15
C ALA A 195 -15.35 4.10 -8.52
N PRO A 196 -16.48 4.67 -9.02
CA PRO A 196 -16.98 5.98 -8.60
C PRO A 196 -17.68 5.99 -7.22
N TYR A 197 -17.34 5.06 -6.33
CA TYR A 197 -17.96 4.92 -4.98
C TYR A 197 -16.96 4.42 -3.94
#